data_5ded44f03252c308acdd41fd27f4545a
#
_entry.id   5ded44f03252c308acdd41fd27f4545a
#
_cell.length_a   1.000
_cell.length_b   1.000
_cell.length_c   1.000
_cell.angle_alpha   90.00
_cell.angle_beta   90.00
_cell.angle_gamma   90.00
#
_symmetry.space_group_name_H-M   'P 1'
#
loop_
_entity.id
_entity.type
_entity.pdbx_description
1 polymer ?
#
loop_
_entity_poly.entity_id
_entity_poly.type
_entity_poly.pdbx_seq_one_letter_code
_entity_poly.pdbx_strand_id
1 'polypeptide(L)'
;MIFTEKTIRVTNGESQINAPIVLYRGDRNIKLRFRIVDCPYTYSKTVHNVIESTEASYAQLVIQPPNNRLPIFSDIAATENGYVTFIITSEMIDETPEVGSYTFQIRLLDDEQHSRITIPEVVGGIEIREPIAIEDASTTAEITYDEVTQTLNVNEEAIRYDEPAKTLYIKGLNL
;
A
#
# COMPACT_ATOMS: atom_id res chain seq x y z
N MET A 1 0.65 -8.42 8.67
CA MET A 1 -0.51 -7.57 8.37
C MET A 1 -0.11 -6.12 8.54
N ILE A 2 -0.17 -5.33 7.48
CA ILE A 2 0.12 -3.88 7.52
C ILE A 2 -1.18 -3.18 7.89
N PHE A 3 -1.11 -2.29 8.88
CA PHE A 3 -2.25 -1.48 9.33
C PHE A 3 -1.92 -0.01 9.12
N THR A 4 -2.77 0.70 8.40
CA THR A 4 -2.63 2.13 8.15
C THR A 4 -3.91 2.85 8.55
N GLU A 5 -3.80 3.81 9.47
CA GLU A 5 -4.91 4.68 9.86
C GLU A 5 -4.72 6.08 9.29
N LYS A 6 -5.76 6.62 8.69
CA LYS A 6 -5.77 7.96 8.08
C LYS A 6 -7.00 8.73 8.52
N THR A 7 -6.81 10.01 8.79
CA THR A 7 -7.89 10.96 8.98
C THR A 7 -8.10 11.77 7.70
N ILE A 8 -9.29 11.68 7.13
CA ILE A 8 -9.72 12.50 6.01
C ILE A 8 -10.34 13.77 6.61
N ARG A 9 -9.79 14.91 6.25
CA ARG A 9 -10.34 16.22 6.64
C ARG A 9 -11.12 16.80 5.46
N VAL A 10 -12.37 17.11 5.70
CA VAL A 10 -13.23 17.80 4.73
C VAL A 10 -13.31 19.26 5.13
N THR A 11 -12.89 20.15 4.23
CA THR A 11 -12.91 21.60 4.46
C THR A 11 -13.34 22.29 3.18
N ASN A 12 -14.39 23.09 3.23
CA ASN A 12 -14.89 23.86 2.07
C ASN A 12 -15.20 23.00 0.84
N GLY A 13 -15.64 21.75 1.03
CA GLY A 13 -15.95 20.83 -0.08
C GLY A 13 -14.74 20.13 -0.69
N GLU A 14 -13.59 20.23 -0.08
CA GLU A 14 -12.37 19.51 -0.46
C GLU A 14 -11.98 18.50 0.62
N SER A 15 -11.45 17.35 0.20
CA SER A 15 -10.93 16.32 1.09
C SER A 15 -9.40 16.27 1.06
N GLN A 16 -8.80 16.17 2.22
CA GLN A 16 -7.35 16.10 2.38
C GLN A 16 -6.94 15.05 3.39
N ILE A 17 -5.80 14.44 3.17
CA ILE A 17 -5.07 13.60 4.13
C ILE A 17 -3.67 14.17 4.36
N ASN A 18 -3.07 13.92 5.53
CA ASN A 18 -1.76 14.49 5.87
C ASN A 18 -0.62 14.02 4.95
N ALA A 19 -0.72 12.78 4.46
CA ALA A 19 0.25 12.19 3.55
C ALA A 19 -0.41 11.05 2.77
N PRO A 20 -0.01 10.76 1.52
CA PRO A 20 -0.50 9.64 0.76
C PRO A 20 -0.36 8.32 1.51
N ILE A 21 -1.25 7.38 1.21
CA ILE A 21 -1.12 6.00 1.61
C ILE A 21 -0.19 5.33 0.62
N VAL A 22 0.97 4.87 1.08
CA VAL A 22 1.93 4.18 0.22
C VAL A 22 1.66 2.68 0.30
N LEU A 23 1.45 2.07 -0.85
CA LEU A 23 1.28 0.64 -1.06
C LEU A 23 2.37 0.14 -1.99
N TYR A 24 2.84 -1.08 -1.79
CA TYR A 24 3.80 -1.71 -2.69
C TYR A 24 3.13 -2.88 -3.41
N ARG A 25 3.51 -3.09 -4.66
CA ARG A 25 3.07 -4.27 -5.41
C ARG A 25 3.52 -5.53 -4.66
N GLY A 26 2.62 -6.49 -4.54
CA GLY A 26 2.87 -7.72 -3.79
C GLY A 26 2.56 -7.65 -2.29
N ASP A 27 2.25 -6.48 -1.73
CA ASP A 27 1.78 -6.37 -0.36
C ASP A 27 0.47 -7.13 -0.17
N ARG A 28 0.33 -7.84 0.96
CA ARG A 28 -0.83 -8.69 1.24
C ARG A 28 -1.57 -8.25 2.49
N ASN A 29 -2.90 -8.30 2.43
CA ASN A 29 -3.78 -8.08 3.57
C ASN A 29 -3.49 -6.75 4.29
N ILE A 30 -3.52 -5.65 3.54
CA ILE A 30 -3.38 -4.31 4.08
C ILE A 30 -4.73 -3.87 4.63
N LYS A 31 -4.76 -3.42 5.87
CA LYS A 31 -5.93 -2.80 6.47
C LYS A 31 -5.79 -1.29 6.40
N LEU A 32 -6.74 -0.66 5.72
CA LEU A 32 -6.90 0.79 5.67
C LEU A 32 -8.05 1.19 6.58
N ARG A 33 -7.76 1.91 7.64
CA ARG A 33 -8.76 2.46 8.55
C ARG A 33 -8.88 3.96 8.34
N PHE A 34 -10.11 4.42 8.14
CA PHE A 34 -10.38 5.83 7.93
C PHE A 34 -11.28 6.40 9.03
N ARG A 35 -10.93 7.59 9.45
CA ARG A 35 -11.79 8.52 10.17
C ARG A 35 -12.06 9.71 9.27
N ILE A 36 -13.30 10.16 9.17
CA ILE A 36 -13.68 11.32 8.37
C ILE A 36 -14.12 12.41 9.32
N VAL A 37 -13.49 13.58 9.20
CA VAL A 37 -13.79 14.73 10.04
C VAL A 37 -14.14 15.95 9.18
N ASP A 38 -15.23 16.60 9.53
CA ASP A 38 -15.63 17.85 8.91
C ASP A 38 -15.07 19.03 9.71
N CYS A 39 -14.39 19.91 9.00
CA CYS A 39 -13.84 21.16 9.52
C CYS A 39 -14.39 22.32 8.69
N PRO A 40 -15.64 22.75 8.91
CA PRO A 40 -16.34 23.69 8.03
C PRO A 40 -15.65 25.06 7.89
N TYR A 41 -14.77 25.39 8.84
CA TYR A 41 -14.00 26.63 8.79
C TYR A 41 -12.54 26.39 9.17
N THR A 42 -11.63 26.99 8.44
CA THR A 42 -10.16 26.86 8.64
C THR A 42 -9.71 27.21 10.07
N TYR A 43 -10.48 28.02 10.79
CA TYR A 43 -10.20 28.46 12.17
C TYR A 43 -11.13 27.84 13.22
N SER A 44 -12.04 26.96 12.82
CA SER A 44 -12.92 26.28 13.77
C SER A 44 -12.13 25.26 14.57
N LYS A 45 -12.24 25.33 15.89
CA LYS A 45 -11.73 24.27 16.80
C LYS A 45 -12.68 23.08 16.88
N THR A 46 -13.89 23.21 16.34
CA THR A 46 -14.92 22.17 16.39
C THR A 46 -14.72 21.24 15.20
N VAL A 47 -14.38 20.00 15.50
CA VAL A 47 -14.20 18.94 14.51
C VAL A 47 -15.34 17.95 14.71
N HIS A 48 -16.14 17.73 13.68
CA HIS A 48 -17.24 16.75 13.72
C HIS A 48 -16.79 15.46 13.03
N ASN A 49 -17.04 14.35 13.67
CA ASN A 49 -16.88 13.05 13.04
C ASN A 49 -18.08 12.81 12.10
N VAL A 50 -17.83 12.82 10.80
CA VAL A 50 -18.89 12.73 9.80
C VAL A 50 -19.61 11.39 9.84
N ILE A 51 -18.89 10.30 10.08
CA ILE A 51 -19.48 8.96 10.18
C ILE A 51 -20.48 8.90 11.34
N GLU A 52 -20.10 9.37 12.50
CA GLU A 52 -20.97 9.38 13.70
C GLU A 52 -22.15 10.35 13.53
N SER A 53 -21.91 11.53 12.95
CA SER A 53 -22.96 12.56 12.82
C SER A 53 -24.02 12.21 11.77
N THR A 54 -23.70 11.31 10.82
CA THR A 54 -24.61 10.88 9.75
C THR A 54 -25.29 9.56 10.05
N GLU A 55 -24.94 8.90 11.16
CA GLU A 55 -25.42 7.56 11.49
C GLU A 55 -25.26 6.56 10.32
N ALA A 56 -24.18 6.72 9.56
CA ALA A 56 -23.89 5.83 8.45
C ALA A 56 -23.49 4.46 8.97
N SER A 57 -24.17 3.42 8.49
CA SER A 57 -23.93 2.03 8.90
C SER A 57 -22.83 1.37 8.07
N TYR A 58 -22.66 1.82 6.85
CA TYR A 58 -21.65 1.29 5.92
C TYR A 58 -20.91 2.43 5.22
N ALA A 59 -19.77 2.09 4.67
CA ALA A 59 -19.04 2.97 3.76
C ALA A 59 -18.50 2.16 2.58
N GLN A 60 -18.49 2.78 1.39
CA GLN A 60 -17.88 2.24 0.18
C GLN A 60 -16.60 3.01 -0.10
N LEU A 61 -15.49 2.28 -0.31
CA LEU A 61 -14.24 2.83 -0.82
C LEU A 61 -14.14 2.54 -2.32
N VAL A 62 -13.84 3.58 -3.10
CA VAL A 62 -13.57 3.47 -4.54
C VAL A 62 -12.20 4.04 -4.82
N ILE A 63 -11.34 3.28 -5.50
CA ILE A 63 -9.99 3.72 -5.90
C ILE A 63 -9.92 3.79 -7.42
N GLN A 64 -9.48 4.92 -7.94
CA GLN A 64 -9.37 5.19 -9.36
C GLN A 64 -7.92 5.51 -9.78
N PRO A 65 -7.48 4.99 -10.94
CA PRO A 65 -6.20 5.38 -11.52
C PRO A 65 -6.23 6.81 -12.07
N PRO A 66 -5.06 7.45 -12.26
CA PRO A 66 -4.97 8.87 -12.65
C PRO A 66 -5.59 9.21 -14.01
N ASN A 67 -5.84 8.24 -14.86
CA ASN A 67 -6.28 8.45 -16.24
C ASN A 67 -7.80 8.26 -16.46
N ASN A 68 -8.62 8.44 -15.43
CA ASN A 68 -10.09 8.34 -15.50
C ASN A 68 -10.61 7.01 -16.07
N ARG A 69 -9.86 5.93 -15.87
CA ARG A 69 -10.27 4.58 -16.21
C ARG A 69 -11.26 4.04 -15.16
N LEU A 70 -11.77 2.86 -15.40
CA LEU A 70 -12.62 2.16 -14.43
C LEU A 70 -11.91 2.07 -13.07
N PRO A 71 -12.65 2.14 -11.96
CA PRO A 71 -12.11 1.92 -10.64
C PRO A 71 -11.38 0.57 -10.59
N ILE A 72 -10.21 0.55 -9.97
CA ILE A 72 -9.44 -0.68 -9.75
C ILE A 72 -9.91 -1.42 -8.51
N PHE A 73 -10.59 -0.72 -7.61
CA PHE A 73 -11.09 -1.28 -6.36
C PHE A 73 -12.40 -0.61 -5.96
N SER A 74 -13.34 -1.42 -5.52
CA SER A 74 -14.56 -0.97 -4.87
C SER A 74 -14.99 -2.01 -3.85
N ASP A 75 -15.05 -1.62 -2.58
CA ASP A 75 -15.47 -2.49 -1.48
C ASP A 75 -16.36 -1.73 -0.50
N ILE A 76 -17.25 -2.47 0.17
CA ILE A 76 -18.17 -1.95 1.18
C ILE A 76 -17.83 -2.58 2.53
N ALA A 77 -17.64 -1.73 3.54
CA ALA A 77 -17.36 -2.14 4.90
C ALA A 77 -18.31 -1.48 5.90
N ALA A 78 -18.61 -2.17 6.99
CA ALA A 78 -19.38 -1.59 8.08
C ALA A 78 -18.57 -0.50 8.80
N THR A 79 -19.30 0.52 9.27
CA THR A 79 -18.73 1.55 10.14
C THR A 79 -18.77 1.10 11.60
N GLU A 80 -17.76 1.44 12.36
CA GLU A 80 -17.66 1.11 13.77
C GLU A 80 -16.96 2.23 14.54
N ASN A 81 -17.65 2.75 15.58
CA ASN A 81 -17.10 3.81 16.46
C ASN A 81 -16.52 5.01 15.69
N GLY A 82 -17.21 5.46 14.65
CA GLY A 82 -16.78 6.60 13.83
C GLY A 82 -15.62 6.32 12.87
N TYR A 83 -15.31 5.06 12.65
CA TYR A 83 -14.30 4.59 11.70
C TYR A 83 -14.89 3.62 10.69
N VAL A 84 -14.21 3.48 9.56
CA VAL A 84 -14.42 2.40 8.61
C VAL A 84 -13.09 1.74 8.28
N THR A 85 -13.09 0.41 8.16
CA THR A 85 -11.88 -0.37 7.87
C THR A 85 -12.09 -1.21 6.62
N PHE A 86 -11.25 -1.00 5.60
CA PHE A 86 -11.21 -1.80 4.38
C PHE A 86 -10.00 -2.73 4.40
N ILE A 87 -10.16 -3.89 3.77
CA ILE A 87 -9.07 -4.85 3.60
C ILE A 87 -8.70 -4.88 2.13
N ILE A 88 -7.49 -4.46 1.82
CA ILE A 88 -6.95 -4.54 0.47
C ILE A 88 -6.25 -5.89 0.31
N THR A 89 -6.71 -6.68 -0.64
CA THR A 89 -6.11 -7.97 -0.96
C THR A 89 -4.90 -7.82 -1.87
N SER A 90 -4.05 -8.84 -1.91
CA SER A 90 -2.90 -8.88 -2.82
C SER A 90 -3.31 -8.81 -4.28
N GLU A 91 -4.43 -9.44 -4.65
CA GLU A 91 -4.92 -9.46 -6.02
C GLU A 91 -5.12 -8.06 -6.59
N MET A 92 -5.70 -7.16 -5.79
CA MET A 92 -5.91 -5.78 -6.21
C MET A 92 -4.61 -5.05 -6.52
N ILE A 93 -3.58 -5.24 -5.71
CA ILE A 93 -2.30 -4.54 -5.87
C ILE A 93 -1.46 -5.18 -6.98
N ASP A 94 -1.50 -6.51 -7.11
CA ASP A 94 -0.77 -7.25 -8.14
C ASP A 94 -1.37 -7.03 -9.53
N GLU A 95 -2.70 -6.89 -9.63
CA GLU A 95 -3.39 -6.59 -10.87
C GLU A 95 -3.32 -5.11 -11.26
N THR A 96 -2.82 -4.24 -10.39
CA THR A 96 -2.66 -2.82 -10.70
C THR A 96 -1.59 -2.64 -11.77
N PRO A 97 -1.96 -2.20 -12.97
CA PRO A 97 -1.06 -2.20 -14.12
C PRO A 97 0.05 -1.14 -14.00
N GLU A 98 -0.15 -0.10 -13.22
CA GLU A 98 0.72 1.07 -13.22
C GLU A 98 1.11 1.48 -11.79
N VAL A 99 2.39 1.76 -11.63
CA VAL A 99 2.93 2.45 -10.46
C VAL A 99 2.55 3.93 -10.59
N GLY A 100 2.11 4.54 -9.51
CA GLY A 100 1.74 5.94 -9.57
C GLY A 100 0.76 6.38 -8.48
N SER A 101 0.22 7.56 -8.71
CA SER A 101 -0.66 8.26 -7.78
C SER A 101 -2.12 8.02 -8.14
N TYR A 102 -2.90 7.56 -7.17
CA TYR A 102 -4.31 7.19 -7.34
C TYR A 102 -5.21 8.11 -6.52
N THR A 103 -6.40 8.34 -7.03
CA THR A 103 -7.46 9.04 -6.34
C THR A 103 -8.38 8.05 -5.65
N PHE A 104 -8.82 8.36 -4.44
CA PHE A 104 -9.85 7.55 -3.81
C PHE A 104 -11.02 8.41 -3.33
N GLN A 105 -12.18 7.79 -3.21
CA GLN A 105 -13.41 8.39 -2.72
C GLN A 105 -14.10 7.45 -1.74
N ILE A 106 -14.71 8.02 -0.69
CA ILE A 106 -15.55 7.28 0.23
C ILE A 106 -16.98 7.77 0.11
N ARG A 107 -17.93 6.82 0.04
CA ARG A 107 -19.36 7.08 0.11
C ARG A 107 -19.89 6.49 1.39
N LEU A 108 -20.60 7.28 2.16
CA LEU A 108 -21.30 6.83 3.36
C LEU A 108 -22.68 6.33 2.99
N LEU A 109 -23.01 5.14 3.46
CA LEU A 109 -24.22 4.42 3.11
C LEU A 109 -25.08 4.19 4.36
N ASP A 110 -26.41 4.08 4.15
CA ASP A 110 -27.34 3.67 5.19
C ASP A 110 -27.43 2.14 5.35
N ASP A 111 -28.36 1.66 6.16
CA ASP A 111 -28.56 0.25 6.42
C ASP A 111 -28.98 -0.56 5.16
N GLU A 112 -29.62 0.11 4.21
CA GLU A 112 -30.03 -0.48 2.93
C GLU A 112 -28.95 -0.33 1.86
N GLN A 113 -27.78 0.18 2.23
CA GLN A 113 -26.63 0.48 1.36
C GLN A 113 -26.91 1.56 0.29
N HIS A 114 -27.88 2.41 0.52
CA HIS A 114 -28.08 3.59 -0.32
C HIS A 114 -27.11 4.70 0.08
N SER A 115 -26.60 5.42 -0.92
CA SER A 115 -25.65 6.52 -0.67
C SER A 115 -26.35 7.69 0.03
N ARG A 116 -25.88 8.01 1.25
CA ARG A 116 -26.31 9.20 1.99
C ARG A 116 -25.44 10.40 1.72
N ILE A 117 -24.12 10.20 1.80
CA ILE A 117 -23.13 11.26 1.61
C ILE A 117 -21.98 10.71 0.80
N THR A 118 -21.59 11.43 -0.23
CA THR A 118 -20.36 11.20 -0.96
C THR A 118 -19.32 12.20 -0.46
N ILE A 119 -18.26 11.68 0.14
CA ILE A 119 -17.11 12.50 0.57
C ILE A 119 -16.35 12.92 -0.69
N PRO A 120 -15.94 14.20 -0.81
CA PRO A 120 -15.14 14.63 -1.94
C PRO A 120 -13.89 13.75 -2.12
N GLU A 121 -13.49 13.55 -3.36
CA GLU A 121 -12.34 12.70 -3.69
C GLU A 121 -11.04 13.23 -3.10
N VAL A 122 -10.15 12.30 -2.72
CA VAL A 122 -8.79 12.60 -2.29
C VAL A 122 -7.85 12.32 -3.46
N VAL A 123 -7.51 13.38 -4.19
CA VAL A 123 -6.60 13.29 -5.34
C VAL A 123 -5.20 12.96 -4.86
N GLY A 124 -4.57 11.94 -5.47
CA GLY A 124 -3.23 11.51 -5.06
C GLY A 124 -3.16 10.93 -3.65
N GLY A 125 -4.29 10.49 -3.10
CA GLY A 125 -4.37 9.97 -1.74
C GLY A 125 -3.77 8.59 -1.55
N ILE A 126 -3.54 7.84 -2.63
CA ILE A 126 -2.85 6.55 -2.61
C ILE A 126 -1.71 6.60 -3.62
N GLU A 127 -0.55 6.11 -3.23
CA GLU A 127 0.63 5.97 -4.09
C GLU A 127 1.03 4.50 -4.13
N ILE A 128 1.00 3.91 -5.33
CA ILE A 128 1.47 2.54 -5.55
C ILE A 128 2.90 2.59 -6.07
N ARG A 129 3.80 1.87 -5.41
CA ARG A 129 5.23 1.80 -5.71
C ARG A 129 5.65 0.38 -6.03
N GLU A 130 6.69 0.26 -6.87
CA GLU A 130 7.43 -0.99 -6.94
C GLU A 130 8.19 -1.21 -5.62
N PRO A 131 8.20 -2.44 -5.08
CA PRO A 131 9.13 -2.77 -4.01
C PRO A 131 10.56 -2.57 -4.53
N ILE A 132 11.44 -2.08 -3.66
CA ILE A 132 12.86 -2.05 -4.01
C ILE A 132 13.25 -3.50 -4.27
N ALA A 133 13.67 -3.77 -5.53
CA ALA A 133 14.22 -5.06 -5.85
C ALA A 133 15.40 -5.29 -4.89
N ILE A 134 15.22 -6.17 -3.92
CA ILE A 134 16.36 -6.80 -3.29
C ILE A 134 16.90 -7.62 -4.43
N GLU A 135 18.00 -7.17 -5.05
CA GLU A 135 18.79 -8.06 -5.88
C GLU A 135 18.98 -9.29 -5.01
N ASP A 136 18.29 -10.36 -5.38
CA ASP A 136 18.44 -11.62 -4.68
C ASP A 136 19.94 -11.89 -4.64
N ALA A 137 20.49 -11.87 -3.43
CA ALA A 137 21.84 -12.31 -3.19
C ALA A 137 21.98 -13.83 -3.46
N SER A 138 20.96 -14.43 -4.03
CA SER A 138 20.93 -15.77 -4.60
C SER A 138 21.42 -15.81 -6.05
N THR A 139 22.45 -15.07 -6.39
CA THR A 139 23.39 -15.65 -7.30
C THR A 139 24.05 -16.78 -6.49
N THR A 140 23.40 -17.90 -6.45
CA THR A 140 23.99 -19.15 -5.99
C THR A 140 25.31 -19.24 -6.74
N ALA A 141 26.43 -19.17 -6.04
CA ALA A 141 27.69 -19.49 -6.62
C ALA A 141 27.54 -20.93 -7.12
N GLU A 142 27.37 -21.11 -8.41
CA GLU A 142 27.30 -22.44 -8.98
C GLU A 142 28.71 -23.01 -8.89
N ILE A 143 28.93 -23.73 -7.79
CA ILE A 143 30.16 -24.52 -7.63
C ILE A 143 29.83 -25.86 -8.26
N THR A 144 30.34 -26.10 -9.43
CA THR A 144 30.22 -27.39 -10.11
C THR A 144 31.53 -28.16 -9.98
N TYR A 145 31.46 -29.38 -9.52
CA TYR A 145 32.62 -30.29 -9.50
C TYR A 145 32.61 -31.19 -10.73
N ASP A 146 33.67 -31.10 -11.51
CA ASP A 146 33.88 -31.96 -12.66
C ASP A 146 34.68 -33.19 -12.19
N GLU A 147 34.01 -34.35 -12.11
CA GLU A 147 34.62 -35.62 -11.67
C GLU A 147 35.68 -36.12 -12.65
N VAL A 148 35.63 -35.77 -13.94
CA VAL A 148 36.56 -36.25 -14.95
C VAL A 148 37.88 -35.51 -14.85
N THR A 149 37.83 -34.21 -14.67
CA THR A 149 39.01 -33.35 -14.58
C THR A 149 39.47 -33.12 -13.14
N GLN A 150 38.69 -33.57 -12.15
CA GLN A 150 38.90 -33.31 -10.70
C GLN A 150 39.06 -31.80 -10.42
N THR A 151 38.33 -30.96 -11.15
CA THR A 151 38.38 -29.52 -11.00
C THR A 151 37.09 -28.96 -10.41
N LEU A 152 37.26 -27.96 -9.57
CA LEU A 152 36.16 -27.21 -8.99
C LEU A 152 35.99 -25.94 -9.85
N ASN A 153 34.88 -25.85 -10.56
CA ASN A 153 34.53 -24.64 -11.33
C ASN A 153 33.72 -23.71 -10.45
N VAL A 154 34.24 -22.50 -10.24
CA VAL A 154 33.58 -21.47 -9.45
C VAL A 154 33.42 -20.24 -10.31
N ASN A 155 32.23 -19.65 -10.34
CA ASN A 155 32.01 -18.40 -11.05
C ASN A 155 32.85 -17.29 -10.38
N GLU A 156 33.75 -16.64 -11.13
CA GLU A 156 34.69 -15.63 -10.62
C GLU A 156 33.98 -14.44 -9.94
N GLU A 157 32.73 -14.14 -10.30
CA GLU A 157 31.93 -13.08 -9.65
C GLU A 157 31.48 -13.45 -8.24
N ALA A 158 31.57 -14.72 -7.86
CA ALA A 158 31.17 -15.20 -6.54
C ALA A 158 32.32 -15.19 -5.52
N ILE A 159 33.55 -14.90 -5.95
CA ILE A 159 34.74 -14.93 -5.09
C ILE A 159 35.29 -13.53 -4.90
N ARG A 160 35.44 -13.11 -3.65
CA ARG A 160 36.17 -11.89 -3.30
C ARG A 160 37.28 -12.23 -2.30
N TYR A 161 38.51 -11.90 -2.68
CA TYR A 161 39.64 -12.01 -1.77
C TYR A 161 39.97 -10.67 -1.15
N ASP A 162 40.02 -10.62 0.17
CA ASP A 162 40.46 -9.46 0.94
C ASP A 162 41.92 -9.66 1.38
N GLU A 163 42.84 -9.00 0.68
CA GLU A 163 44.27 -9.14 0.93
C GLU A 163 44.72 -8.68 2.33
N PRO A 164 44.23 -7.55 2.88
CA PRO A 164 44.59 -7.13 4.24
C PRO A 164 44.15 -8.13 5.31
N ALA A 165 42.96 -8.69 5.15
CA ALA A 165 42.42 -9.66 6.11
C ALA A 165 42.83 -11.11 5.81
N LYS A 166 43.46 -11.37 4.65
CA LYS A 166 43.77 -12.71 4.12
C LYS A 166 42.57 -13.63 4.11
N THR A 167 41.40 -13.10 3.83
CA THR A 167 40.13 -13.81 3.92
C THR A 167 39.51 -13.92 2.53
N LEU A 168 39.10 -15.16 2.18
CA LEU A 168 38.36 -15.45 0.97
C LEU A 168 36.87 -15.45 1.29
N TYR A 169 36.12 -14.57 0.66
CA TYR A 169 34.66 -14.57 0.75
C TYR A 169 34.09 -15.27 -0.46
N ILE A 170 33.25 -16.28 -0.21
CA ILE A 170 32.49 -16.96 -1.25
C ILE A 170 31.02 -16.58 -1.04
N LYS A 171 30.44 -15.91 -2.01
CA LYS A 171 29.05 -15.47 -1.96
C LYS A 171 28.14 -16.72 -1.93
N GLY A 172 27.35 -16.88 -0.86
CA GLY A 172 26.40 -18.00 -0.73
C GLY A 172 26.87 -19.18 0.15
N LEU A 173 28.12 -19.20 0.63
CA LEU A 173 28.58 -20.14 1.65
C LEU A 173 28.52 -19.47 3.03
N ASN A 174 27.49 -19.83 3.82
CA ASN A 174 27.51 -19.63 5.26
C ASN A 174 28.22 -20.83 5.88
N LEU A 175 29.49 -20.67 6.26
CA LEU A 175 30.23 -21.62 7.09
C LEU A 175 29.95 -21.34 8.57
#